data_0ead2203c788e5884b8b4283c5d39f79
#
_entry.id   0ead2203c788e5884b8b4283c5d39f79
#
_cell.length_a   1.000
_cell.length_b   1.000
_cell.length_c   1.000
_cell.angle_alpha   90.00
_cell.angle_beta   90.00
_cell.angle_gamma   90.00
#
_symmetry.space_group_name_H-M   'P 1'
#
loop_
_entity.id
_entity.type
_entity.pdbx_description
1 polymer ?
#
loop_
_entity_poly.entity_id
_entity_poly.type
_entity_poly.pdbx_seq_one_letter_code
_entity_poly.pdbx_strand_id
1 'polypeptide(L)'
;MDMEFGMGKQLTWTLVFVGLWLGVSPKVMPGMEYGIIVDGKLTQHGAIVGRSTRAGDGIDDQAFVLKGLYKFVYAGAGFRSSNARIHARISLNQLGNTGAGVLVNGHWFTFDIGPSNQIGAAGPVFGKTTKVFAEAEGRIQPDTPFDVDIVIQDGFLTYAINGETVGEVKNFPSAMETVPSKDVGSVHKLGLITALRSWRADLKIYDFRVETDGEIIPLPETKTIYQSGSARTNTYRIPALLASKQGTLLAFAEARRNSGSDTADIDTVVRRSEDGGKTWSDEITVFDEQDNVAGNPCPVVDQSTGRIWSLQTWNSHQVHENQTKVGFGKDSRRVFITYSDDDGKNWAKAKDITASAKEEHWSWYATGPGAGIQLQRGKHKGRLIIPCDHKSLPEGGPQTYHSHILFSDDHGETWHIGAQTGHGLNECEAVELENGDVMLNSRNHGVDEFYRGVSISKDGGQTFSSFRRDPKLLEPRCQASIRRYRWADNHQPGVLLFSNPARKWRDFLMLRASYDDGKTWPDARVIYPYTTAYSDIVVFPDGRIGILFERDNHTKIDLAILPSWSPVSESD
;
A
#
# COMPACT_ATOMS: atom_id res chain seq x y z
N MET A 1 65.40 -37.78 -58.80
CA MET A 1 64.85 -38.81 -57.92
C MET A 1 63.49 -38.21 -57.48
N ASP A 2 62.49 -38.38 -58.32
CA ASP A 2 61.51 -39.45 -58.30
C ASP A 2 60.78 -39.42 -56.94
N MET A 3 59.51 -39.07 -56.80
CA MET A 3 58.37 -39.75 -57.37
C MET A 3 57.12 -38.92 -57.24
N GLU A 4 56.30 -38.96 -58.21
CA GLU A 4 54.88 -38.65 -58.30
C GLU A 4 54.01 -39.36 -57.28
N PHE A 5 52.85 -38.82 -57.11
CA PHE A 5 51.51 -39.42 -56.94
C PHE A 5 50.67 -38.47 -56.13
N GLY A 6 49.48 -38.09 -56.38
CA GLY A 6 48.46 -38.56 -57.26
C GLY A 6 47.17 -37.81 -56.91
N MET A 7 46.36 -37.48 -57.93
CA MET A 7 45.05 -36.81 -57.70
C MET A 7 44.11 -37.62 -56.80
N GLY A 8 43.59 -37.00 -55.80
CA GLY A 8 42.51 -37.53 -54.96
C GLY A 8 41.30 -36.58 -54.94
N LYS A 9 40.22 -37.02 -55.50
CA LYS A 9 38.94 -36.38 -55.73
C LYS A 9 38.41 -35.63 -54.49
N GLN A 10 38.03 -34.38 -54.67
CA GLN A 10 37.17 -33.65 -53.72
C GLN A 10 35.78 -34.32 -53.68
N LEU A 11 35.45 -34.96 -52.61
CA LEU A 11 34.07 -35.30 -52.19
C LEU A 11 33.48 -34.13 -51.46
N THR A 12 32.61 -33.38 -52.08
CA THR A 12 31.76 -32.38 -51.50
C THR A 12 30.67 -33.09 -50.68
N TRP A 13 30.81 -33.07 -49.35
CA TRP A 13 29.74 -33.48 -48.45
C TRP A 13 28.80 -32.30 -48.29
N THR A 14 27.64 -32.36 -48.93
CA THR A 14 26.51 -31.47 -48.63
C THR A 14 25.88 -31.99 -47.34
N LEU A 15 26.21 -31.35 -46.23
CA LEU A 15 25.49 -31.55 -44.97
C LEU A 15 24.09 -30.96 -45.11
N VAL A 16 23.12 -31.80 -45.38
CA VAL A 16 21.70 -31.49 -45.23
C VAL A 16 21.44 -31.49 -43.70
N PHE A 17 21.39 -30.32 -43.11
CA PHE A 17 20.81 -30.16 -41.75
C PHE A 17 19.31 -30.41 -41.86
N VAL A 18 18.89 -31.64 -41.63
CA VAL A 18 17.53 -31.95 -41.22
C VAL A 18 17.44 -31.49 -39.76
N GLY A 19 16.93 -30.29 -39.55
CA GLY A 19 16.58 -29.81 -38.25
C GLY A 19 15.44 -30.67 -37.70
N LEU A 20 15.78 -31.71 -36.95
CA LEU A 20 14.83 -32.31 -36.03
C LEU A 20 14.56 -31.23 -34.96
N TRP A 21 13.46 -30.51 -35.10
CA TRP A 21 12.80 -29.82 -34.01
C TRP A 21 12.29 -30.89 -33.06
N LEU A 22 13.16 -31.35 -32.18
CA LEU A 22 12.72 -31.97 -30.94
C LEU A 22 12.07 -30.83 -30.17
N GLY A 23 10.75 -30.83 -30.12
CA GLY A 23 9.98 -30.01 -29.18
C GLY A 23 10.50 -30.31 -27.78
N VAL A 24 11.36 -29.42 -27.29
CA VAL A 24 11.71 -29.40 -25.87
C VAL A 24 10.47 -28.87 -25.21
N SER A 25 9.59 -29.79 -24.76
CA SER A 25 8.66 -29.47 -23.70
C SER A 25 9.50 -28.91 -22.56
N PRO A 26 9.23 -27.69 -22.09
CA PRO A 26 9.98 -27.15 -20.97
C PRO A 26 9.92 -28.19 -19.85
N LYS A 27 11.08 -28.70 -19.43
CA LYS A 27 11.17 -29.57 -18.27
C LYS A 27 10.58 -28.78 -17.12
N VAL A 28 9.37 -29.16 -16.70
CA VAL A 28 8.78 -28.69 -15.48
C VAL A 28 9.75 -29.06 -14.36
N MET A 29 10.27 -28.07 -13.67
CA MET A 29 11.06 -28.30 -12.46
C MET A 29 10.20 -29.10 -11.46
N PRO A 30 10.77 -29.99 -10.64
CA PRO A 30 10.04 -30.57 -9.53
C PRO A 30 9.75 -29.46 -8.53
N GLY A 31 8.61 -28.80 -8.68
CA GLY A 31 8.14 -27.67 -7.91
C GLY A 31 6.83 -27.96 -7.21
N MET A 32 6.43 -27.08 -6.32
CA MET A 32 5.13 -27.12 -5.69
C MET A 32 4.09 -26.54 -6.63
N GLU A 33 2.93 -27.19 -6.73
CA GLU A 33 1.76 -26.68 -7.45
C GLU A 33 0.81 -26.02 -6.45
N TYR A 34 0.46 -24.79 -6.71
CA TYR A 34 -0.53 -24.03 -5.94
C TYR A 34 -1.78 -23.82 -6.79
N GLY A 35 -2.85 -24.56 -6.48
CA GLY A 35 -4.17 -24.29 -7.05
C GLY A 35 -4.74 -23.02 -6.42
N ILE A 36 -4.99 -21.99 -7.22
CA ILE A 36 -5.58 -20.72 -6.77
C ILE A 36 -7.09 -20.77 -6.93
N ILE A 37 -7.56 -21.24 -8.08
CA ILE A 37 -8.93 -21.64 -8.34
C ILE A 37 -8.87 -23.07 -8.87
N VAL A 38 -9.58 -23.97 -8.23
CA VAL A 38 -9.68 -25.39 -8.60
C VAL A 38 -11.14 -25.75 -8.69
N ASP A 39 -11.55 -26.34 -9.81
CA ASP A 39 -12.96 -26.66 -10.09
C ASP A 39 -13.91 -25.48 -9.81
N GLY A 40 -13.52 -24.28 -10.26
CA GLY A 40 -14.28 -23.06 -10.08
C GLY A 40 -14.34 -22.52 -8.65
N LYS A 41 -13.58 -23.06 -7.70
CA LYS A 41 -13.58 -22.62 -6.30
C LYS A 41 -12.27 -21.95 -5.92
N LEU A 42 -12.37 -20.78 -5.28
CA LEU A 42 -11.22 -20.10 -4.71
C LEU A 42 -10.66 -20.90 -3.54
N THR A 43 -9.36 -21.13 -3.55
CA THR A 43 -8.65 -21.85 -2.48
C THR A 43 -8.08 -20.86 -1.45
N GLN A 44 -7.47 -21.38 -0.39
CA GLN A 44 -6.74 -20.58 0.60
C GLN A 44 -5.54 -19.80 0.03
N HIS A 45 -5.06 -20.15 -1.16
CA HIS A 45 -3.92 -19.52 -1.83
C HIS A 45 -4.33 -18.33 -2.69
N GLY A 46 -5.63 -18.10 -2.89
CA GLY A 46 -6.14 -17.00 -3.70
C GLY A 46 -6.77 -15.88 -2.88
N ALA A 47 -6.68 -14.66 -3.38
CA ALA A 47 -7.35 -13.51 -2.81
C ALA A 47 -8.05 -12.68 -3.89
N ILE A 48 -9.33 -12.38 -3.67
CA ILE A 48 -10.10 -11.48 -4.55
C ILE A 48 -9.89 -10.06 -4.08
N VAL A 49 -9.52 -9.20 -5.03
CA VAL A 49 -9.23 -7.79 -4.77
C VAL A 49 -9.92 -6.95 -5.85
N GLY A 50 -10.52 -5.82 -5.47
CA GLY A 50 -11.08 -4.89 -6.42
C GLY A 50 -12.36 -4.21 -5.99
N ARG A 51 -12.90 -3.37 -6.86
CA ARG A 51 -14.14 -2.61 -6.57
C ARG A 51 -15.33 -3.56 -6.45
N SER A 52 -15.86 -3.68 -5.26
CA SER A 52 -17.13 -4.35 -5.00
C SER A 52 -18.29 -3.42 -5.37
N THR A 53 -18.65 -3.33 -6.63
CA THR A 53 -19.78 -2.48 -7.06
C THR A 53 -21.00 -3.26 -7.55
N ARG A 54 -20.91 -4.60 -7.63
CA ARG A 54 -22.07 -5.43 -8.00
C ARG A 54 -22.07 -6.73 -7.21
N ALA A 55 -23.19 -7.04 -6.60
CA ALA A 55 -23.48 -8.40 -6.15
C ALA A 55 -23.42 -9.33 -7.36
N GLY A 56 -22.65 -10.43 -7.27
CA GLY A 56 -22.63 -11.40 -8.35
C GLY A 56 -21.31 -12.08 -8.67
N ASP A 57 -20.23 -11.82 -7.89
CA ASP A 57 -19.10 -12.74 -7.92
C ASP A 57 -19.51 -14.04 -7.24
N GLY A 58 -19.13 -15.16 -7.80
CA GLY A 58 -19.51 -16.46 -7.26
C GLY A 58 -19.24 -17.59 -8.23
N ILE A 59 -19.77 -18.76 -7.91
CA ILE A 59 -19.67 -19.95 -8.75
C ILE A 59 -20.86 -19.96 -9.71
N ASP A 60 -20.58 -20.09 -11.00
CA ASP A 60 -21.56 -20.30 -12.05
C ASP A 60 -21.07 -21.44 -12.95
N ASP A 61 -21.84 -22.48 -13.09
CA ASP A 61 -21.57 -23.65 -13.95
C ASP A 61 -20.12 -24.20 -13.86
N GLN A 62 -19.61 -24.43 -12.66
CA GLN A 62 -18.25 -24.93 -12.39
C GLN A 62 -17.13 -23.92 -12.64
N ALA A 63 -17.44 -22.64 -12.79
CA ALA A 63 -16.45 -21.58 -12.93
C ALA A 63 -16.58 -20.53 -11.81
N PHE A 64 -15.47 -19.95 -11.40
CA PHE A 64 -15.45 -18.75 -10.58
C PHE A 64 -15.61 -17.54 -11.48
N VAL A 65 -16.58 -16.66 -11.20
CA VAL A 65 -16.90 -15.53 -12.07
C VAL A 65 -16.46 -14.21 -11.43
N LEU A 66 -15.61 -13.46 -12.12
CA LEU A 66 -15.33 -12.08 -11.83
C LEU A 66 -16.20 -11.19 -12.72
N LYS A 67 -17.17 -10.49 -12.13
CA LYS A 67 -18.07 -9.57 -12.87
C LYS A 67 -17.64 -8.13 -12.71
N GLY A 68 -17.52 -7.41 -13.84
CA GLY A 68 -17.32 -5.97 -13.87
C GLY A 68 -15.89 -5.50 -13.99
N LEU A 69 -15.68 -4.19 -13.74
CA LEU A 69 -14.42 -3.50 -13.95
C LEU A 69 -13.48 -3.65 -12.76
N TYR A 70 -12.18 -3.83 -13.05
CA TYR A 70 -11.09 -3.78 -12.06
C TYR A 70 -11.21 -4.81 -10.93
N LYS A 71 -11.48 -6.06 -11.26
CA LYS A 71 -11.39 -7.16 -10.31
C LYS A 71 -10.22 -8.07 -10.61
N PHE A 72 -9.61 -8.60 -9.57
CA PHE A 72 -8.42 -9.43 -9.65
C PHE A 72 -8.57 -10.64 -8.75
N VAL A 73 -8.02 -11.77 -9.17
CA VAL A 73 -7.69 -12.90 -8.30
C VAL A 73 -6.18 -12.98 -8.24
N TYR A 74 -5.60 -12.65 -7.10
CA TYR A 74 -4.17 -12.77 -6.84
C TYR A 74 -3.82 -14.16 -6.31
N ALA A 75 -2.68 -14.67 -6.73
CA ALA A 75 -2.05 -15.84 -6.14
C ALA A 75 -1.17 -15.38 -4.96
N GLY A 76 -1.73 -15.30 -3.78
CA GLY A 76 -1.07 -14.77 -2.59
C GLY A 76 -0.52 -13.35 -2.74
N ALA A 77 0.49 -13.02 -1.96
CA ALA A 77 1.30 -11.81 -2.10
C ALA A 77 2.45 -11.97 -3.11
N GLY A 78 2.64 -13.17 -3.63
CA GLY A 78 3.70 -13.58 -4.55
C GLY A 78 4.30 -14.93 -4.17
N PHE A 79 5.37 -15.32 -4.86
CA PHE A 79 6.12 -16.56 -4.64
C PHE A 79 7.59 -16.24 -4.45
N ARG A 80 8.28 -16.96 -3.57
CA ARG A 80 9.74 -16.84 -3.36
C ARG A 80 10.51 -17.58 -4.45
N SER A 81 10.25 -17.22 -5.71
CA SER A 81 10.91 -17.79 -6.86
C SER A 81 10.99 -16.81 -8.02
N SER A 82 11.94 -17.04 -8.90
CA SER A 82 12.07 -16.38 -10.19
C SER A 82 11.51 -17.21 -11.35
N ASN A 83 11.25 -18.50 -11.11
CA ASN A 83 10.79 -19.47 -12.09
C ASN A 83 9.37 -19.91 -11.73
N ALA A 84 8.48 -19.88 -12.72
CA ALA A 84 7.12 -20.36 -12.54
C ALA A 84 6.45 -20.72 -13.86
N ARG A 85 5.50 -21.63 -13.79
CA ARG A 85 4.47 -21.82 -14.80
C ARG A 85 3.13 -21.34 -14.22
N ILE A 86 2.50 -20.42 -14.91
CA ILE A 86 1.18 -19.89 -14.59
C ILE A 86 0.22 -20.47 -15.61
N HIS A 87 -0.71 -21.28 -15.15
CA HIS A 87 -1.75 -21.89 -15.99
C HIS A 87 -3.12 -21.36 -15.58
N ALA A 88 -3.95 -21.00 -16.56
CA ALA A 88 -5.34 -20.66 -16.31
C ALA A 88 -6.24 -21.18 -17.45
N ARG A 89 -7.37 -21.81 -17.07
CA ARG A 89 -8.47 -22.14 -17.99
C ARG A 89 -9.61 -21.17 -17.72
N ILE A 90 -9.92 -20.36 -18.72
CA ILE A 90 -10.82 -19.22 -18.58
C ILE A 90 -11.72 -19.05 -19.81
N SER A 91 -12.81 -18.27 -19.65
CA SER A 91 -13.56 -17.72 -20.79
C SER A 91 -13.95 -16.25 -20.52
N LEU A 92 -14.19 -15.51 -21.59
CA LEU A 92 -14.65 -14.12 -21.58
C LEU A 92 -16.04 -14.07 -22.22
N ASN A 93 -16.96 -13.30 -21.62
CA ASN A 93 -18.31 -13.15 -22.18
C ASN A 93 -18.32 -12.28 -23.45
N GLN A 94 -17.27 -11.53 -23.72
CA GLN A 94 -17.12 -10.71 -24.94
C GLN A 94 -15.67 -10.43 -25.25
N LEU A 95 -15.39 -10.10 -26.51
CA LEU A 95 -14.15 -9.49 -27.01
C LEU A 95 -14.44 -8.04 -27.42
N GLY A 96 -13.43 -7.21 -27.60
CA GLY A 96 -13.57 -5.81 -28.00
C GLY A 96 -12.80 -4.85 -27.10
N ASN A 97 -11.48 -5.01 -27.04
CA ASN A 97 -10.59 -4.20 -26.21
C ASN A 97 -10.97 -4.27 -24.71
N THR A 98 -11.22 -5.47 -24.24
CA THR A 98 -11.63 -5.69 -22.85
C THR A 98 -10.46 -5.51 -21.89
N GLY A 99 -9.21 -5.75 -22.32
CA GLY A 99 -8.01 -5.69 -21.51
C GLY A 99 -7.99 -6.68 -20.35
N ALA A 100 -8.82 -7.72 -20.39
CA ALA A 100 -8.72 -8.87 -19.47
C ALA A 100 -7.39 -9.59 -19.70
N GLY A 101 -6.79 -10.15 -18.65
CA GLY A 101 -5.46 -10.74 -18.80
C GLY A 101 -4.84 -11.26 -17.53
N VAL A 102 -3.60 -11.71 -17.64
CA VAL A 102 -2.75 -12.16 -16.54
C VAL A 102 -1.75 -11.07 -16.19
N LEU A 103 -1.66 -10.73 -14.91
CA LEU A 103 -0.58 -9.92 -14.36
C LEU A 103 0.60 -10.82 -14.01
N VAL A 104 1.80 -10.41 -14.42
CA VAL A 104 3.04 -11.04 -13.98
C VAL A 104 4.08 -9.96 -13.71
N ASN A 105 4.52 -9.82 -12.47
CA ASN A 105 5.54 -8.84 -12.05
C ASN A 105 5.32 -7.42 -12.61
N GLY A 106 4.07 -6.92 -12.52
CA GLY A 106 3.73 -5.58 -13.02
C GLY A 106 3.52 -5.48 -14.53
N HIS A 107 3.64 -6.59 -15.27
CA HIS A 107 3.36 -6.68 -16.69
C HIS A 107 2.01 -7.33 -16.94
N TRP A 108 1.22 -6.75 -17.83
CA TRP A 108 -0.09 -7.28 -18.22
C TRP A 108 0.02 -8.05 -19.52
N PHE A 109 -0.29 -9.33 -19.50
CA PHE A 109 -0.48 -10.19 -20.66
C PHE A 109 -1.97 -10.26 -20.94
N THR A 110 -2.41 -9.57 -21.98
CA THR A 110 -3.83 -9.36 -22.30
C THR A 110 -4.30 -10.32 -23.36
N PHE A 111 -5.55 -10.75 -23.26
CA PHE A 111 -6.16 -11.68 -24.21
C PHE A 111 -6.77 -10.96 -25.41
N ASP A 112 -7.07 -9.69 -25.24
CA ASP A 112 -7.84 -8.89 -26.18
C ASP A 112 -7.55 -7.41 -25.91
N ILE A 113 -6.71 -6.80 -26.73
CA ILE A 113 -6.32 -5.40 -26.62
C ILE A 113 -6.41 -4.67 -27.96
N GLY A 114 -6.82 -3.40 -27.90
CA GLY A 114 -6.96 -2.55 -29.08
C GLY A 114 -8.20 -2.87 -29.93
N PRO A 115 -8.43 -2.07 -30.96
CA PRO A 115 -9.62 -2.19 -31.79
C PRO A 115 -9.67 -3.46 -32.65
N SER A 116 -8.54 -4.13 -32.82
CA SER A 116 -8.38 -5.34 -33.65
C SER A 116 -8.35 -6.62 -32.82
N ASN A 117 -8.71 -6.59 -31.53
CA ASN A 117 -8.73 -7.76 -30.65
C ASN A 117 -7.39 -8.52 -30.66
N GLN A 118 -6.32 -7.85 -30.25
CA GLN A 118 -4.97 -8.40 -30.30
C GLN A 118 -4.55 -8.99 -28.96
N ILE A 119 -3.85 -10.11 -29.00
CA ILE A 119 -3.14 -10.70 -27.86
C ILE A 119 -1.83 -9.94 -27.70
N GLY A 120 -1.61 -9.37 -26.52
CA GLY A 120 -0.44 -8.53 -26.33
C GLY A 120 0.00 -8.41 -24.89
N ALA A 121 1.03 -7.60 -24.65
CA ALA A 121 1.49 -7.28 -23.31
C ALA A 121 1.86 -5.80 -23.16
N ALA A 122 1.66 -5.29 -21.96
CA ALA A 122 2.04 -3.94 -21.55
C ALA A 122 2.74 -4.00 -20.18
N GLY A 123 3.69 -3.10 -19.94
CA GLY A 123 4.42 -3.02 -18.68
C GLY A 123 5.84 -2.54 -18.87
N PRO A 124 6.62 -2.42 -17.78
CA PRO A 124 7.94 -1.78 -17.78
C PRO A 124 8.93 -2.29 -18.86
N VAL A 125 8.98 -3.60 -19.09
CA VAL A 125 9.86 -4.21 -20.12
C VAL A 125 9.49 -3.79 -21.54
N PHE A 126 8.23 -3.45 -21.79
CA PHE A 126 7.73 -3.04 -23.10
C PHE A 126 7.74 -1.52 -23.31
N GLY A 127 8.18 -0.75 -22.32
CA GLY A 127 8.21 0.71 -22.38
C GLY A 127 6.80 1.33 -22.31
N LYS A 128 6.57 2.39 -23.11
CA LYS A 128 5.29 3.11 -23.11
C LYS A 128 4.24 2.52 -24.07
N THR A 129 4.61 1.52 -24.86
CA THR A 129 3.77 0.93 -25.90
C THR A 129 3.35 -0.49 -25.53
N THR A 130 2.17 -0.89 -25.97
CA THR A 130 1.76 -2.29 -25.90
C THR A 130 2.49 -3.09 -26.96
N LYS A 131 3.10 -4.21 -26.58
CA LYS A 131 3.64 -5.18 -27.53
C LYS A 131 2.52 -6.11 -27.98
N VAL A 132 2.27 -6.17 -29.25
CA VAL A 132 1.33 -7.13 -29.85
C VAL A 132 2.09 -8.40 -30.18
N PHE A 133 1.52 -9.55 -29.86
CA PHE A 133 2.09 -10.88 -30.14
C PHE A 133 1.33 -11.60 -31.24
N ALA A 134 -0.02 -11.57 -31.18
CA ALA A 134 -0.87 -12.30 -32.13
C ALA A 134 -2.26 -11.67 -32.21
N GLU A 135 -3.05 -12.06 -33.19
CA GLU A 135 -4.47 -11.76 -33.25
C GLU A 135 -5.26 -12.74 -32.35
N ALA A 136 -6.31 -12.25 -31.68
CA ALA A 136 -7.19 -13.09 -30.86
C ALA A 136 -8.18 -13.89 -31.72
N GLU A 137 -8.48 -13.39 -32.93
CA GLU A 137 -9.37 -14.04 -33.88
C GLU A 137 -8.87 -15.44 -34.25
N GLY A 138 -9.75 -16.42 -34.22
CA GLY A 138 -9.44 -17.84 -34.44
C GLY A 138 -8.81 -18.56 -33.24
N ARG A 139 -8.35 -17.83 -32.19
CA ARG A 139 -7.75 -18.40 -30.98
C ARG A 139 -8.66 -18.32 -29.76
N ILE A 140 -9.40 -17.24 -29.63
CA ILE A 140 -10.30 -16.96 -28.51
C ILE A 140 -11.68 -16.63 -29.08
N GLN A 141 -12.71 -17.26 -28.50
CA GLN A 141 -14.10 -16.99 -28.83
C GLN A 141 -14.87 -16.63 -27.55
N PRO A 142 -15.82 -15.67 -27.59
CA PRO A 142 -16.68 -15.36 -26.46
C PRO A 142 -17.35 -16.62 -25.90
N ASP A 143 -17.49 -16.66 -24.60
CA ASP A 143 -18.12 -17.74 -23.81
C ASP A 143 -17.52 -19.16 -24.05
N THR A 144 -16.40 -19.26 -24.76
CA THR A 144 -15.70 -20.52 -24.99
C THR A 144 -14.46 -20.60 -24.12
N PRO A 145 -14.27 -21.64 -23.31
CA PRO A 145 -13.08 -21.82 -22.51
C PRO A 145 -11.82 -21.99 -23.37
N PHE A 146 -10.75 -21.30 -22.96
CA PHE A 146 -9.42 -21.42 -23.53
C PHE A 146 -8.36 -21.51 -22.44
N ASP A 147 -7.24 -22.10 -22.77
CA ASP A 147 -6.12 -22.29 -21.86
C ASP A 147 -5.06 -21.19 -22.09
N VAL A 148 -4.51 -20.69 -21.00
CA VAL A 148 -3.44 -19.71 -20.94
C VAL A 148 -2.28 -20.30 -20.18
N ASP A 149 -1.10 -20.33 -20.78
CA ASP A 149 0.14 -20.72 -20.13
C ASP A 149 1.17 -19.60 -20.25
N ILE A 150 1.73 -19.17 -19.12
CA ILE A 150 2.88 -18.30 -19.05
C ILE A 150 3.97 -19.03 -18.31
N VAL A 151 5.09 -19.30 -18.96
CA VAL A 151 6.25 -19.96 -18.34
C VAL A 151 7.39 -18.97 -18.24
N ILE A 152 7.95 -18.82 -17.04
CA ILE A 152 9.12 -18.00 -16.77
C ILE A 152 10.21 -18.94 -16.28
N GLN A 153 11.34 -18.94 -16.97
CA GLN A 153 12.51 -19.71 -16.59
C GLN A 153 13.77 -18.93 -16.93
N ASP A 154 14.63 -18.71 -15.94
CA ASP A 154 15.94 -18.07 -16.09
C ASP A 154 15.89 -16.74 -16.88
N GLY A 155 14.85 -15.92 -16.61
CA GLY A 155 14.64 -14.64 -17.28
C GLY A 155 14.10 -14.75 -18.71
N PHE A 156 13.69 -15.92 -19.14
CA PHE A 156 12.98 -16.12 -20.40
C PHE A 156 11.50 -16.40 -20.12
N LEU A 157 10.60 -15.65 -20.78
CA LEU A 157 9.16 -15.84 -20.64
C LEU A 157 8.56 -16.28 -21.97
N THR A 158 7.75 -17.34 -21.93
CA THR A 158 6.87 -17.74 -23.03
C THR A 158 5.41 -17.53 -22.66
N TYR A 159 4.59 -17.09 -23.62
CA TYR A 159 3.16 -16.88 -23.47
C TYR A 159 2.44 -17.72 -24.54
N ALA A 160 1.58 -18.63 -24.10
CA ALA A 160 0.83 -19.53 -24.97
C ALA A 160 -0.68 -19.44 -24.75
N ILE A 161 -1.46 -19.63 -25.80
CA ILE A 161 -2.92 -19.76 -25.81
C ILE A 161 -3.27 -21.11 -26.44
N ASN A 162 -4.07 -21.93 -25.77
CA ASN A 162 -4.47 -23.26 -26.22
C ASN A 162 -3.26 -24.13 -26.66
N GLY A 163 -2.13 -24.00 -25.96
CA GLY A 163 -0.89 -24.70 -26.25
C GLY A 163 -0.06 -24.13 -27.40
N GLU A 164 -0.55 -23.14 -28.14
CA GLU A 164 0.22 -22.44 -29.19
C GLU A 164 0.98 -21.26 -28.55
N THR A 165 2.32 -21.21 -28.66
CA THR A 165 3.12 -20.08 -28.21
C THR A 165 2.81 -18.85 -29.09
N VAL A 166 2.24 -17.82 -28.47
CA VAL A 166 1.89 -16.55 -29.12
C VAL A 166 2.94 -15.47 -28.89
N GLY A 167 3.76 -15.59 -27.86
CA GLY A 167 4.77 -14.58 -27.55
C GLY A 167 5.93 -15.08 -26.72
N GLU A 168 7.08 -14.41 -26.88
CA GLU A 168 8.31 -14.65 -26.12
C GLU A 168 8.94 -13.33 -25.68
N VAL A 169 9.48 -13.31 -24.46
CA VAL A 169 10.19 -12.17 -23.88
C VAL A 169 11.50 -12.62 -23.28
N LYS A 170 12.61 -12.06 -23.78
CA LYS A 170 13.96 -12.26 -23.22
C LYS A 170 14.24 -11.22 -22.14
N ASN A 171 15.06 -11.60 -21.17
CA ASN A 171 15.41 -10.75 -20.02
C ASN A 171 14.16 -10.26 -19.27
N PHE A 172 13.17 -11.13 -19.12
CA PHE A 172 12.01 -10.84 -18.30
C PHE A 172 12.47 -10.80 -16.82
N PRO A 173 12.07 -9.77 -16.04
CA PRO A 173 12.52 -9.65 -14.66
C PRO A 173 12.04 -10.85 -13.84
N SER A 174 12.97 -11.57 -13.27
CA SER A 174 12.77 -12.84 -12.54
C SER A 174 12.03 -12.69 -11.21
N ALA A 175 12.07 -11.52 -10.64
CA ALA A 175 11.26 -11.09 -9.49
C ALA A 175 10.71 -9.72 -9.81
N MET A 176 9.86 -9.13 -8.95
CA MET A 176 9.77 -7.68 -8.90
C MET A 176 11.13 -7.14 -8.44
N GLU A 177 12.19 -7.47 -9.20
CA GLU A 177 13.31 -6.56 -9.20
C GLU A 177 12.70 -5.20 -9.51
N THR A 178 13.03 -4.24 -8.74
CA THR A 178 12.84 -2.87 -9.06
C THR A 178 13.47 -2.68 -10.42
N VAL A 179 12.68 -2.94 -11.45
CA VAL A 179 12.97 -2.26 -12.70
C VAL A 179 13.15 -0.82 -12.25
N PRO A 180 14.28 -0.16 -12.52
CA PRO A 180 14.44 1.24 -12.25
C PRO A 180 13.50 2.00 -13.18
N SER A 181 12.22 1.72 -13.06
CA SER A 181 11.18 2.60 -13.53
C SER A 181 11.16 3.71 -12.49
N LYS A 182 11.21 4.93 -12.94
CA LYS A 182 10.96 6.12 -12.12
C LYS A 182 9.65 6.03 -11.34
N ASP A 183 8.96 4.90 -11.40
CA ASP A 183 7.58 4.66 -11.01
C ASP A 183 7.40 3.66 -9.86
N VAL A 184 8.46 2.94 -9.48
CA VAL A 184 8.44 2.02 -8.33
C VAL A 184 9.72 2.22 -7.56
N GLY A 185 9.66 2.74 -6.33
CA GLY A 185 10.81 2.77 -5.42
C GLY A 185 11.40 1.37 -5.30
N SER A 186 12.69 1.26 -5.00
CA SER A 186 13.40 -0.01 -4.91
C SER A 186 12.70 -0.96 -3.94
N VAL A 187 11.81 -1.79 -4.46
CA VAL A 187 11.15 -2.86 -3.74
C VAL A 187 12.08 -4.05 -3.83
N HIS A 188 12.82 -4.30 -2.77
CA HIS A 188 13.71 -5.43 -2.71
C HIS A 188 12.89 -6.72 -2.76
N LYS A 189 13.21 -7.58 -3.73
CA LYS A 189 12.85 -9.01 -3.83
C LYS A 189 11.46 -9.39 -3.28
N LEU A 190 10.43 -8.72 -3.72
CA LEU A 190 9.11 -9.33 -3.72
C LEU A 190 9.17 -10.42 -4.78
N GLY A 191 8.97 -11.65 -4.42
CA GLY A 191 8.99 -12.76 -5.38
C GLY A 191 8.02 -12.55 -6.55
N LEU A 192 7.86 -13.54 -7.40
CA LEU A 192 6.94 -13.51 -8.52
C LEU A 192 5.52 -13.18 -8.06
N ILE A 193 4.93 -12.09 -8.55
CA ILE A 193 3.53 -11.71 -8.29
C ILE A 193 2.70 -12.01 -9.54
N THR A 194 1.60 -12.76 -9.38
CA THR A 194 0.67 -13.03 -10.46
C THR A 194 -0.79 -12.90 -10.04
N ALA A 195 -1.65 -12.49 -10.99
CA ALA A 195 -3.08 -12.39 -10.81
C ALA A 195 -3.82 -12.51 -12.14
N LEU A 196 -5.07 -12.96 -12.10
CA LEU A 196 -6.02 -12.80 -13.21
C LEU A 196 -6.83 -11.53 -13.02
N ARG A 197 -7.11 -10.82 -14.11
CA ARG A 197 -7.87 -9.57 -14.11
C ARG A 197 -9.05 -9.60 -15.08
N SER A 198 -10.23 -9.21 -14.56
CA SER A 198 -11.34 -8.81 -15.41
C SER A 198 -11.29 -7.30 -15.69
N TRP A 199 -11.52 -6.91 -16.94
CA TRP A 199 -11.65 -5.51 -17.35
C TRP A 199 -12.60 -5.44 -18.54
N ARG A 200 -13.71 -4.71 -18.40
CA ARG A 200 -14.75 -4.55 -19.44
C ARG A 200 -15.37 -5.83 -19.97
N ALA A 201 -15.06 -6.97 -19.38
CA ALA A 201 -15.67 -8.27 -19.64
C ALA A 201 -15.85 -9.03 -18.34
N ASP A 202 -16.85 -9.90 -18.27
CA ASP A 202 -16.94 -10.89 -17.20
C ASP A 202 -15.94 -12.01 -17.52
N LEU A 203 -15.12 -12.37 -16.54
CA LEU A 203 -14.13 -13.42 -16.66
C LEU A 203 -14.61 -14.63 -15.87
N LYS A 204 -14.87 -15.75 -16.54
CA LYS A 204 -15.09 -17.04 -15.91
C LYS A 204 -13.76 -17.77 -15.79
N ILE A 205 -13.44 -18.25 -14.61
CA ILE A 205 -12.18 -18.96 -14.29
C ILE A 205 -12.53 -20.35 -13.85
N TYR A 206 -12.20 -21.33 -14.66
CA TYR A 206 -12.42 -22.75 -14.38
C TYR A 206 -11.28 -23.34 -13.58
N ASP A 207 -10.05 -22.92 -13.90
CA ASP A 207 -8.83 -23.32 -13.23
C ASP A 207 -7.81 -22.15 -13.25
N PHE A 208 -7.06 -22.03 -12.18
CA PHE A 208 -5.93 -21.10 -12.08
C PHE A 208 -4.90 -21.68 -11.12
N ARG A 209 -3.73 -22.00 -11.63
CA ARG A 209 -2.65 -22.66 -10.91
C ARG A 209 -1.32 -21.96 -11.15
N VAL A 210 -0.43 -22.08 -10.19
CA VAL A 210 0.97 -21.67 -10.30
C VAL A 210 1.86 -22.83 -9.85
N GLU A 211 2.72 -23.28 -10.76
CA GLU A 211 3.78 -24.24 -10.48
C GLU A 211 5.09 -23.47 -10.31
N THR A 212 5.82 -23.67 -9.23
CA THR A 212 7.05 -22.96 -8.93
C THR A 212 7.93 -23.74 -7.98
N ASP A 213 9.21 -23.46 -7.96
CA ASP A 213 10.18 -24.00 -7.00
C ASP A 213 10.23 -23.21 -5.69
N GLY A 214 9.45 -22.13 -5.54
CA GLY A 214 9.39 -21.28 -4.36
C GLY A 214 8.05 -21.32 -3.63
N GLU A 215 8.09 -21.01 -2.35
CA GLU A 215 6.89 -20.94 -1.50
C GLU A 215 5.99 -19.76 -1.86
N ILE A 216 4.67 -19.97 -1.73
CA ILE A 216 3.70 -18.87 -1.81
C ILE A 216 3.82 -17.98 -0.57
N ILE A 217 3.83 -16.67 -0.79
CA ILE A 217 3.73 -15.69 0.28
C ILE A 217 2.25 -15.33 0.44
N PRO A 218 1.60 -15.69 1.56
CA PRO A 218 0.19 -15.39 1.74
C PRO A 218 -0.03 -13.89 1.91
N LEU A 219 -1.14 -13.38 1.38
CA LEU A 219 -1.62 -12.05 1.77
C LEU A 219 -2.13 -12.13 3.21
N PRO A 220 -1.92 -11.09 4.03
CA PRO A 220 -2.48 -11.03 5.36
C PRO A 220 -4.01 -11.10 5.31
N GLU A 221 -4.60 -11.85 6.25
CA GLU A 221 -6.04 -11.74 6.48
C GLU A 221 -6.39 -10.33 6.93
N THR A 222 -7.49 -9.81 6.41
CA THR A 222 -7.97 -8.47 6.75
C THR A 222 -9.38 -8.55 7.34
N LYS A 223 -9.65 -7.71 8.32
CA LYS A 223 -10.97 -7.53 8.92
C LYS A 223 -11.47 -6.11 8.66
N THR A 224 -12.65 -6.00 8.07
CA THR A 224 -13.30 -4.69 7.88
C THR A 224 -13.74 -4.14 9.23
N ILE A 225 -13.21 -2.96 9.58
CA ILE A 225 -13.57 -2.23 10.80
C ILE A 225 -14.64 -1.19 10.48
N TYR A 226 -14.50 -0.49 9.36
CA TYR A 226 -15.50 0.47 8.89
C TYR A 226 -15.88 0.16 7.45
N GLN A 227 -17.19 0.15 7.18
CA GLN A 227 -17.77 -0.04 5.86
C GLN A 227 -18.50 1.23 5.44
N SER A 228 -18.04 1.90 4.39
CA SER A 228 -18.72 3.06 3.81
C SER A 228 -20.12 2.69 3.32
N GLY A 229 -21.08 3.58 3.52
CA GLY A 229 -22.50 3.32 3.27
C GLY A 229 -23.22 2.60 4.43
N SER A 230 -22.56 2.39 5.58
CA SER A 230 -23.15 1.80 6.79
C SER A 230 -23.22 2.80 7.94
N ALA A 231 -23.95 2.48 9.00
CA ALA A 231 -24.07 3.27 10.23
C ALA A 231 -24.38 4.77 9.99
N ARG A 232 -25.23 5.06 9.01
CA ARG A 232 -25.59 6.43 8.57
C ARG A 232 -24.40 7.27 8.11
N THR A 233 -23.33 6.63 7.65
CA THR A 233 -22.11 7.28 7.17
C THR A 233 -21.92 6.99 5.70
N ASN A 234 -21.81 8.03 4.89
CA ASN A 234 -21.57 7.89 3.45
C ASN A 234 -20.18 7.28 3.19
N THR A 235 -19.14 7.83 3.85
CA THR A 235 -17.76 7.41 3.61
C THR A 235 -16.96 7.47 4.91
N TYR A 236 -16.18 6.43 5.20
CA TYR A 236 -15.18 6.45 6.26
C TYR A 236 -13.80 6.71 5.66
N ARG A 237 -13.05 7.63 6.29
CA ARG A 237 -11.70 8.02 5.86
C ARG A 237 -10.76 8.24 7.03
N ILE A 238 -9.49 8.50 6.73
CA ILE A 238 -8.46 9.02 7.65
C ILE A 238 -8.28 8.13 8.88
N PRO A 239 -7.80 6.89 8.69
CA PRO A 239 -7.59 5.96 9.78
C PRO A 239 -6.46 6.41 10.70
N ALA A 240 -6.65 6.23 12.01
CA ALA A 240 -5.58 6.23 13.01
C ALA A 240 -5.74 5.02 13.93
N LEU A 241 -4.65 4.38 14.31
CA LEU A 241 -4.65 3.15 15.09
C LEU A 241 -3.74 3.28 16.32
N LEU A 242 -4.30 2.96 17.47
CA LEU A 242 -3.62 3.10 18.75
C LEU A 242 -3.82 1.84 19.60
N ALA A 243 -2.82 1.44 20.36
CA ALA A 243 -2.97 0.52 21.49
C ALA A 243 -2.91 1.32 22.79
N SER A 244 -3.93 1.19 23.61
CA SER A 244 -3.93 1.82 24.94
C SER A 244 -2.91 1.16 25.87
N LYS A 245 -2.67 1.77 27.03
CA LYS A 245 -1.80 1.19 28.08
C LYS A 245 -2.31 -0.19 28.56
N GLN A 246 -3.61 -0.44 28.46
CA GLN A 246 -4.24 -1.72 28.83
C GLN A 246 -4.19 -2.75 27.70
N GLY A 247 -3.74 -2.37 26.49
CA GLY A 247 -3.68 -3.23 25.32
C GLY A 247 -4.95 -3.22 24.47
N THR A 248 -5.95 -2.41 24.79
CA THR A 248 -7.11 -2.20 23.93
C THR A 248 -6.71 -1.51 22.64
N LEU A 249 -7.13 -2.06 21.50
CA LEU A 249 -6.98 -1.39 20.22
C LEU A 249 -8.07 -0.34 20.04
N LEU A 250 -7.68 0.83 19.56
CA LEU A 250 -8.58 1.91 19.20
C LEU A 250 -8.37 2.25 17.73
N ALA A 251 -9.36 1.97 16.90
CA ALA A 251 -9.38 2.34 15.49
C ALA A 251 -10.20 3.63 15.33
N PHE A 252 -9.54 4.74 15.04
CA PHE A 252 -10.17 6.02 14.74
C PHE A 252 -10.44 6.16 13.26
N ALA A 253 -11.44 6.96 12.91
CA ALA A 253 -11.74 7.36 11.53
C ALA A 253 -12.52 8.68 11.51
N GLU A 254 -12.53 9.33 10.34
CA GLU A 254 -13.54 10.33 9.99
C GLU A 254 -14.79 9.60 9.49
N ALA A 255 -15.92 9.83 10.13
CA ALA A 255 -17.24 9.44 9.65
C ALA A 255 -17.86 10.60 8.87
N ARG A 256 -17.71 10.58 7.55
CA ARG A 256 -18.27 11.59 6.62
C ARG A 256 -19.71 11.24 6.35
N ARG A 257 -20.64 11.95 7.01
CA ARG A 257 -22.03 11.53 7.12
C ARG A 257 -22.80 11.63 5.80
N ASN A 258 -22.67 12.76 5.12
CA ASN A 258 -23.53 13.09 3.97
C ASN A 258 -22.86 12.91 2.59
N SER A 259 -21.53 12.94 2.50
CA SER A 259 -20.79 12.76 1.25
C SER A 259 -19.34 12.32 1.51
N GLY A 260 -18.58 11.95 0.47
CA GLY A 260 -17.13 11.67 0.57
C GLY A 260 -16.23 12.92 0.56
N SER A 261 -16.79 14.13 0.57
CA SER A 261 -16.05 15.40 0.51
C SER A 261 -15.25 15.65 1.79
N ASP A 262 -14.13 16.37 1.66
CA ASP A 262 -13.34 16.87 2.80
C ASP A 262 -14.04 18.05 3.55
N THR A 263 -15.19 18.50 3.04
CA THR A 263 -16.09 19.50 3.66
C THR A 263 -17.47 18.93 3.96
N ALA A 264 -17.61 17.61 4.02
CA ALA A 264 -18.82 16.97 4.48
C ALA A 264 -19.11 17.34 5.95
N ASP A 265 -20.29 16.98 6.43
CA ASP A 265 -20.55 16.76 7.83
C ASP A 265 -19.65 15.60 8.30
N ILE A 266 -18.60 15.91 9.09
CA ILE A 266 -17.56 14.95 9.48
C ILE A 266 -17.46 14.87 10.97
N ASP A 267 -17.62 13.66 11.53
CA ASP A 267 -17.31 13.36 12.92
C ASP A 267 -16.02 12.56 13.04
N THR A 268 -15.26 12.79 14.09
CA THR A 268 -14.22 11.86 14.54
C THR A 268 -14.88 10.77 15.39
N VAL A 269 -14.68 9.52 14.96
CA VAL A 269 -15.23 8.33 15.63
C VAL A 269 -14.15 7.33 15.98
N VAL A 270 -14.44 6.42 16.93
CA VAL A 270 -13.55 5.33 17.31
C VAL A 270 -14.32 4.03 17.52
N ARG A 271 -13.71 2.91 17.19
CA ARG A 271 -14.12 1.56 17.62
C ARG A 271 -13.02 0.95 18.46
N ARG A 272 -13.41 0.12 19.42
CA ARG A 272 -12.52 -0.49 20.41
C ARG A 272 -12.51 -2.01 20.27
N SER A 273 -11.35 -2.62 20.47
CA SER A 273 -11.19 -4.06 20.57
C SER A 273 -10.34 -4.42 21.80
N GLU A 274 -10.90 -5.24 22.68
CA GLU A 274 -10.23 -5.71 23.92
C GLU A 274 -9.61 -7.11 23.74
N ASP A 275 -9.80 -7.74 22.57
CA ASP A 275 -9.38 -9.12 22.27
C ASP A 275 -8.33 -9.21 21.14
N GLY A 276 -7.59 -8.12 20.94
CA GLY A 276 -6.52 -8.05 19.95
C GLY A 276 -7.01 -8.02 18.50
N GLY A 277 -8.15 -7.36 18.24
CA GLY A 277 -8.69 -7.12 16.91
C GLY A 277 -9.70 -8.16 16.43
N LYS A 278 -10.07 -9.15 17.25
CA LYS A 278 -11.03 -10.20 16.87
C LYS A 278 -12.47 -9.68 16.86
N THR A 279 -12.87 -8.95 17.89
CA THR A 279 -14.18 -8.28 17.98
C THR A 279 -14.04 -6.79 18.23
N TRP A 280 -15.02 -6.01 17.82
CA TRP A 280 -15.01 -4.56 17.88
C TRP A 280 -16.33 -4.04 18.43
N SER A 281 -16.24 -2.96 19.22
CA SER A 281 -17.42 -2.26 19.73
C SER A 281 -18.22 -1.62 18.60
N ASP A 282 -19.41 -1.17 18.94
CA ASP A 282 -20.09 -0.15 18.15
C ASP A 282 -19.24 1.12 18.04
N GLU A 283 -19.60 1.98 17.11
CA GLU A 283 -18.98 3.27 16.88
C GLU A 283 -19.24 4.21 18.09
N ILE A 284 -18.16 4.84 18.58
CA ILE A 284 -18.18 5.84 19.64
C ILE A 284 -17.78 7.17 19.04
N THR A 285 -18.57 8.21 19.24
CA THR A 285 -18.22 9.56 18.81
C THR A 285 -17.17 10.16 19.74
N VAL A 286 -16.08 10.63 19.17
CA VAL A 286 -14.97 11.30 19.88
C VAL A 286 -15.10 12.81 19.80
N PHE A 287 -15.47 13.33 18.63
CA PHE A 287 -15.69 14.75 18.40
C PHE A 287 -16.70 14.94 17.27
N ASP A 288 -17.70 15.76 17.54
CA ASP A 288 -18.80 16.14 16.65
C ASP A 288 -19.07 17.63 16.85
N GLU A 289 -19.17 18.37 15.77
CA GLU A 289 -19.50 19.79 15.73
C GLU A 289 -20.64 20.03 14.72
N GLN A 290 -21.67 19.21 14.82
CA GLN A 290 -22.86 19.24 13.98
C GLN A 290 -22.49 19.08 12.49
N ASP A 291 -23.00 19.93 11.61
CA ASP A 291 -22.77 19.84 10.17
C ASP A 291 -21.35 20.24 9.72
N ASN A 292 -20.44 20.54 10.66
CA ASN A 292 -19.10 21.01 10.36
C ASN A 292 -18.08 19.87 10.26
N VAL A 293 -16.85 20.23 9.95
CA VAL A 293 -15.75 19.27 9.86
C VAL A 293 -15.10 19.12 11.24
N ALA A 294 -15.19 17.93 11.82
CA ALA A 294 -14.47 17.48 12.99
C ALA A 294 -13.57 16.29 12.61
N GLY A 295 -12.40 16.57 12.02
CA GLY A 295 -11.61 15.56 11.34
C GLY A 295 -10.12 15.56 11.66
N ASN A 296 -9.37 14.77 10.91
CA ASN A 296 -7.93 14.53 11.07
C ASN A 296 -7.55 14.05 12.49
N PRO A 297 -8.13 12.94 13.00
CA PRO A 297 -7.77 12.44 14.32
C PRO A 297 -6.28 12.08 14.40
N CYS A 298 -5.62 12.54 15.44
CA CYS A 298 -4.25 12.17 15.79
C CYS A 298 -4.17 11.84 17.28
N PRO A 299 -4.48 10.58 17.66
CA PRO A 299 -4.46 10.18 19.07
C PRO A 299 -3.03 9.87 19.54
N VAL A 300 -2.81 10.03 20.87
CA VAL A 300 -1.58 9.62 21.56
C VAL A 300 -1.90 9.13 22.95
N VAL A 301 -1.20 8.10 23.43
CA VAL A 301 -1.29 7.62 24.83
C VAL A 301 -0.16 8.21 25.65
N ASP A 302 -0.51 8.82 26.77
CA ASP A 302 0.46 9.03 27.84
C ASP A 302 0.63 7.73 28.63
N GLN A 303 1.75 7.06 28.41
CA GLN A 303 2.05 5.77 29.05
C GLN A 303 2.23 5.87 30.57
N SER A 304 2.49 7.04 31.11
CA SER A 304 2.60 7.24 32.56
C SER A 304 1.23 7.23 33.24
N THR A 305 0.28 7.96 32.71
CA THR A 305 -1.08 8.09 33.28
C THR A 305 -2.07 7.06 32.72
N GLY A 306 -1.87 6.62 31.47
CA GLY A 306 -2.83 5.81 30.71
C GLY A 306 -3.89 6.64 29.98
N ARG A 307 -3.88 7.97 30.14
CA ARG A 307 -4.79 8.87 29.41
C ARG A 307 -4.54 8.80 27.92
N ILE A 308 -5.62 8.75 27.16
CA ILE A 308 -5.58 8.81 25.70
C ILE A 308 -6.01 10.22 25.29
N TRP A 309 -5.10 10.97 24.72
CA TRP A 309 -5.40 12.25 24.09
C TRP A 309 -5.78 12.04 22.62
N SER A 310 -6.71 12.84 22.10
CA SER A 310 -7.00 12.95 20.67
C SER A 310 -6.99 14.42 20.28
N LEU A 311 -6.06 14.78 19.41
CA LEU A 311 -6.04 16.09 18.76
C LEU A 311 -6.69 15.94 17.39
N GLN A 312 -7.46 16.94 16.99
CA GLN A 312 -8.18 16.95 15.71
C GLN A 312 -8.43 18.37 15.27
N THR A 313 -8.90 18.53 14.07
CA THR A 313 -9.12 19.85 13.46
C THR A 313 -10.59 20.09 13.16
N TRP A 314 -10.97 21.35 13.18
CA TRP A 314 -12.30 21.83 12.87
C TRP A 314 -12.26 22.91 11.78
N ASN A 315 -13.23 22.92 10.90
CA ASN A 315 -13.61 24.07 10.06
C ASN A 315 -15.09 23.99 9.68
N SER A 316 -15.64 25.13 9.30
CA SER A 316 -17.00 25.18 8.73
C SER A 316 -17.10 24.33 7.48
N HIS A 317 -18.18 23.57 7.31
CA HIS A 317 -18.48 22.79 6.10
C HIS A 317 -18.53 23.63 4.81
N GLN A 318 -18.67 24.94 4.94
CA GLN A 318 -18.69 25.87 3.79
C GLN A 318 -17.29 26.28 3.31
N VAL A 319 -16.21 25.88 4.02
CA VAL A 319 -14.85 26.36 3.77
C VAL A 319 -13.97 25.20 3.32
N HIS A 320 -13.68 25.13 2.03
CA HIS A 320 -12.68 24.22 1.48
C HIS A 320 -11.27 24.65 1.87
N GLU A 321 -10.33 23.71 1.82
CA GLU A 321 -8.91 23.94 2.14
C GLU A 321 -8.34 25.20 1.51
N ASN A 322 -8.61 25.43 0.21
CA ASN A 322 -8.12 26.62 -0.52
C ASN A 322 -8.83 27.93 -0.15
N GLN A 323 -9.91 27.86 0.61
CA GLN A 323 -10.69 29.01 1.07
C GLN A 323 -10.40 29.33 2.54
N THR A 324 -9.66 28.46 3.24
CA THR A 324 -9.30 28.64 4.65
C THR A 324 -8.52 29.94 4.84
N LYS A 325 -8.99 30.78 5.76
CA LYS A 325 -8.36 32.07 6.11
C LYS A 325 -7.27 31.89 7.15
N VAL A 326 -6.34 32.81 7.19
CA VAL A 326 -5.38 32.95 8.28
C VAL A 326 -6.09 33.34 9.59
N GLY A 327 -5.40 33.19 10.69
CA GLY A 327 -5.93 33.54 12.02
C GLY A 327 -6.84 32.47 12.62
N PHE A 328 -7.68 32.91 13.57
CA PHE A 328 -8.49 32.04 14.43
C PHE A 328 -10.00 32.24 14.26
N GLY A 329 -10.40 32.94 13.19
CA GLY A 329 -11.79 33.28 12.90
C GLY A 329 -12.62 32.08 12.44
N LYS A 330 -13.91 32.34 12.14
CA LYS A 330 -14.89 31.32 11.73
C LYS A 330 -14.53 30.62 10.42
N ASP A 331 -13.79 31.26 9.54
CA ASP A 331 -13.37 30.72 8.23
C ASP A 331 -11.93 30.17 8.29
N SER A 332 -11.32 30.06 9.48
CA SER A 332 -10.02 29.47 9.68
C SER A 332 -10.13 28.00 10.10
N ARG A 333 -9.06 27.25 9.87
CA ARG A 333 -8.91 25.92 10.44
C ARG A 333 -8.53 26.04 11.91
N ARG A 334 -9.18 25.28 12.79
CA ARG A 334 -8.98 25.30 14.23
C ARG A 334 -8.47 23.96 14.76
N VAL A 335 -7.85 23.97 15.91
CA VAL A 335 -7.32 22.77 16.58
C VAL A 335 -8.08 22.52 17.87
N PHE A 336 -8.61 21.31 18.00
CA PHE A 336 -9.33 20.86 19.18
C PHE A 336 -8.61 19.68 19.82
N ILE A 337 -8.80 19.54 21.14
CA ILE A 337 -8.28 18.43 21.92
C ILE A 337 -9.38 17.85 22.80
N THR A 338 -9.42 16.52 22.87
CA THR A 338 -10.21 15.79 23.85
C THR A 338 -9.39 14.64 24.43
N TYR A 339 -9.91 13.99 25.48
CA TYR A 339 -9.22 12.84 26.10
C TYR A 339 -10.20 11.82 26.65
N SER A 340 -9.68 10.62 26.89
CA SER A 340 -10.35 9.54 27.59
C SER A 340 -9.45 9.02 28.73
N ASP A 341 -10.04 8.86 29.92
CA ASP A 341 -9.40 8.26 31.11
C ASP A 341 -9.90 6.82 31.35
N ASP A 342 -10.82 6.32 30.55
CA ASP A 342 -11.47 5.03 30.71
C ASP A 342 -11.25 4.10 29.50
N ASP A 343 -10.06 4.19 28.93
CA ASP A 343 -9.63 3.31 27.85
C ASP A 343 -10.43 3.50 26.54
N GLY A 344 -10.84 4.74 26.25
CA GLY A 344 -11.55 5.12 25.03
C GLY A 344 -13.05 4.84 25.03
N LYS A 345 -13.66 4.49 26.19
CA LYS A 345 -15.11 4.24 26.32
C LYS A 345 -15.90 5.53 26.28
N ASN A 346 -15.41 6.54 26.99
CA ASN A 346 -16.00 7.88 27.01
C ASN A 346 -14.94 8.93 26.74
N TRP A 347 -15.38 10.03 26.13
CA TRP A 347 -14.51 11.14 25.74
C TRP A 347 -14.97 12.44 26.41
N ALA A 348 -14.01 13.19 26.91
CA ALA A 348 -14.27 14.51 27.49
C ALA A 348 -14.77 15.48 26.40
N LYS A 349 -15.48 16.53 26.79
CA LYS A 349 -15.87 17.58 25.86
C LYS A 349 -14.62 18.19 25.21
N ALA A 350 -14.60 18.25 23.88
CA ALA A 350 -13.48 18.81 23.14
C ALA A 350 -13.28 20.30 23.49
N LYS A 351 -12.00 20.69 23.63
CA LYS A 351 -11.56 22.04 23.94
C LYS A 351 -10.83 22.63 22.76
N ASP A 352 -11.14 23.86 22.39
CA ASP A 352 -10.40 24.64 21.40
C ASP A 352 -9.04 25.06 21.99
N ILE A 353 -7.95 24.63 21.35
CA ILE A 353 -6.57 24.98 21.71
C ILE A 353 -5.88 25.74 20.58
N THR A 354 -6.62 26.26 19.61
CA THR A 354 -6.08 26.90 18.41
C THR A 354 -5.02 27.96 18.72
N ALA A 355 -5.25 28.78 19.75
CA ALA A 355 -4.34 29.86 20.12
C ALA A 355 -2.96 29.39 20.63
N SER A 356 -2.83 28.15 21.12
CA SER A 356 -1.55 27.57 21.56
C SER A 356 -0.97 26.58 20.55
N ALA A 357 -1.78 26.15 19.56
CA ALA A 357 -1.43 25.10 18.62
C ALA A 357 -1.16 25.62 17.19
N LYS A 358 -1.54 26.85 16.88
CA LYS A 358 -1.47 27.41 15.52
C LYS A 358 -0.96 28.86 15.55
N GLU A 359 -0.10 29.21 14.61
CA GLU A 359 0.31 30.61 14.41
C GLU A 359 -0.76 31.40 13.64
N GLU A 360 -0.91 32.69 13.95
CA GLU A 360 -1.95 33.53 13.35
C GLU A 360 -1.83 33.66 11.83
N HIS A 361 -0.62 33.62 11.29
CA HIS A 361 -0.35 33.72 9.86
C HIS A 361 -0.54 32.40 9.08
N TRP A 362 -0.87 31.30 9.76
CA TRP A 362 -1.19 30.03 9.10
C TRP A 362 -2.65 30.00 8.66
N SER A 363 -2.93 29.43 7.49
CA SER A 363 -4.30 29.25 6.99
C SER A 363 -4.81 27.84 7.27
N TRP A 364 -4.43 26.87 6.44
CA TRP A 364 -4.72 25.46 6.63
C TRP A 364 -3.95 24.89 7.81
N TYR A 365 -4.52 23.84 8.42
CA TYR A 365 -3.89 23.08 9.48
C TYR A 365 -4.46 21.66 9.51
N ALA A 366 -3.64 20.64 9.70
CA ALA A 366 -4.07 19.29 10.01
C ALA A 366 -3.21 18.67 11.11
N THR A 367 -3.82 17.86 11.97
CA THR A 367 -3.14 16.98 12.92
C THR A 367 -2.90 15.63 12.24
N GLY A 368 -1.69 15.08 12.30
CA GLY A 368 -1.32 13.81 11.68
C GLY A 368 -1.40 13.84 10.14
N PRO A 369 -2.38 13.08 9.55
CA PRO A 369 -3.16 12.03 10.21
C PRO A 369 -2.33 10.80 10.55
N GLY A 370 -2.85 9.92 11.41
CA GLY A 370 -2.16 8.82 12.04
C GLY A 370 -2.02 9.09 13.54
N ALA A 371 -1.15 8.40 14.26
CA ALA A 371 -1.03 8.57 15.70
C ALA A 371 0.24 9.32 16.12
N GLY A 372 0.14 10.05 17.24
CA GLY A 372 1.28 10.65 17.91
C GLY A 372 2.13 9.62 18.66
N ILE A 373 3.23 10.10 19.26
CA ILE A 373 4.16 9.28 20.04
C ILE A 373 4.46 9.90 21.40
N GLN A 374 4.87 9.07 22.34
CA GLN A 374 5.54 9.51 23.58
C GLN A 374 7.01 9.10 23.52
N LEU A 375 7.92 10.05 23.71
CA LEU A 375 9.35 9.77 23.72
C LEU A 375 9.74 8.90 24.91
N GLN A 376 10.53 7.87 24.64
CA GLN A 376 10.94 6.86 25.62
C GLN A 376 12.39 7.03 26.07
N ARG A 377 13.21 7.78 25.33
CA ARG A 377 14.65 7.93 25.51
C ARG A 377 15.09 9.39 25.56
N GLY A 378 16.34 9.59 25.85
CA GLY A 378 16.99 10.89 25.81
C GLY A 378 16.49 11.91 26.83
N LYS A 379 16.87 13.16 26.60
CA LYS A 379 16.59 14.29 27.50
C LYS A 379 15.09 14.61 27.63
N HIS A 380 14.32 14.35 26.56
CA HIS A 380 12.90 14.66 26.47
C HIS A 380 12.00 13.45 26.70
N LYS A 381 12.51 12.41 27.38
CA LYS A 381 11.71 11.24 27.75
C LYS A 381 10.43 11.63 28.47
N GLY A 382 9.29 11.10 28.02
CA GLY A 382 7.95 11.42 28.53
C GLY A 382 7.21 12.48 27.72
N ARG A 383 7.90 13.26 26.86
CA ARG A 383 7.29 14.23 25.96
C ARG A 383 6.30 13.56 25.02
N LEU A 384 5.09 14.08 24.96
CA LEU A 384 4.10 13.71 23.93
C LEU A 384 4.35 14.54 22.67
N ILE A 385 4.28 13.93 21.51
CA ILE A 385 4.45 14.57 20.20
C ILE A 385 3.26 14.24 19.31
N ILE A 386 2.64 15.27 18.74
CA ILE A 386 1.64 15.17 17.68
C ILE A 386 2.25 15.75 16.41
N PRO A 387 2.47 14.93 15.35
CA PRO A 387 2.84 15.46 14.05
C PRO A 387 1.69 16.24 13.43
N CYS A 388 1.99 17.30 12.70
CA CYS A 388 1.02 18.21 12.12
C CYS A 388 1.51 18.77 10.79
N ASP A 389 0.60 19.35 9.99
CA ASP A 389 0.94 20.17 8.85
C ASP A 389 0.13 21.47 8.80
N HIS A 390 0.64 22.44 8.08
CA HIS A 390 -0.04 23.71 7.88
C HIS A 390 0.35 24.35 6.54
N LYS A 391 -0.48 25.30 6.10
CA LYS A 391 -0.10 26.27 5.06
C LYS A 391 0.25 27.61 5.69
N SER A 392 1.39 28.15 5.33
CA SER A 392 1.78 29.52 5.66
C SER A 392 1.86 30.39 4.43
N LEU A 393 1.67 31.70 4.62
CA LEU A 393 1.93 32.72 3.63
C LEU A 393 3.31 33.32 3.97
N PRO A 394 4.37 32.99 3.22
CA PRO A 394 5.61 33.72 3.35
C PRO A 394 5.37 35.17 2.89
N GLU A 395 6.04 36.11 3.50
CA GLU A 395 5.94 37.54 3.16
C GLU A 395 6.23 37.72 1.66
N GLY A 396 5.21 38.13 0.88
CA GLY A 396 5.31 38.34 -0.56
C GLY A 396 5.33 37.10 -1.45
N GLY A 397 5.03 35.87 -0.92
CA GLY A 397 5.05 34.62 -1.67
C GLY A 397 3.71 33.87 -1.70
N PRO A 398 3.60 32.81 -2.52
CA PRO A 398 2.43 31.95 -2.52
C PRO A 398 2.35 31.11 -1.23
N GLN A 399 1.14 30.67 -0.86
CA GLN A 399 0.96 29.73 0.24
C GLN A 399 1.74 28.43 0.00
N THR A 400 2.48 27.99 0.99
CA THR A 400 3.27 26.76 0.96
C THR A 400 2.93 25.85 2.14
N TYR A 401 3.04 24.54 1.92
CA TYR A 401 2.88 23.55 2.97
C TYR A 401 4.16 23.36 3.78
N HIS A 402 3.99 23.10 5.07
CA HIS A 402 5.04 22.74 6.00
C HIS A 402 4.54 21.64 6.93
N SER A 403 5.39 20.67 7.24
CA SER A 403 5.17 19.79 8.37
C SER A 403 5.73 20.43 9.63
N HIS A 404 5.12 20.17 10.78
CA HIS A 404 5.59 20.61 12.11
C HIS A 404 5.13 19.63 13.17
N ILE A 405 5.41 19.91 14.42
CA ILE A 405 4.87 19.15 15.55
C ILE A 405 4.23 20.06 16.58
N LEU A 406 3.28 19.49 17.32
CA LEU A 406 2.94 19.96 18.67
C LEU A 406 3.60 19.04 19.69
N PHE A 407 3.97 19.57 20.87
CA PHE A 407 4.49 18.75 21.94
C PHE A 407 3.94 19.19 23.32
N SER A 408 3.93 18.26 24.25
CA SER A 408 3.59 18.48 25.65
C SER A 408 4.63 17.81 26.56
N ASP A 409 5.07 18.54 27.60
CA ASP A 409 6.01 18.04 28.62
C ASP A 409 5.31 17.79 29.97
N ASP A 410 4.00 18.01 30.07
CA ASP A 410 3.18 17.94 31.27
C ASP A 410 2.00 16.99 31.13
N HIS A 411 2.22 15.85 30.50
CA HIS A 411 1.21 14.80 30.31
C HIS A 411 -0.01 15.21 29.46
N GLY A 412 0.15 16.23 28.59
CA GLY A 412 -0.89 16.70 27.67
C GLY A 412 -1.74 17.85 28.22
N GLU A 413 -1.46 18.37 29.41
CA GLU A 413 -2.24 19.48 30.00
C GLU A 413 -2.00 20.78 29.23
N THR A 414 -0.75 21.03 28.77
CA THR A 414 -0.43 22.14 27.86
C THR A 414 0.28 21.65 26.60
N TRP A 415 0.00 22.33 25.49
CA TRP A 415 0.57 22.03 24.19
C TRP A 415 1.27 23.23 23.59
N HIS A 416 2.44 22.99 23.00
CA HIS A 416 3.31 23.99 22.42
C HIS A 416 3.62 23.65 20.96
N ILE A 417 3.74 24.70 20.13
CA ILE A 417 4.21 24.58 18.76
C ILE A 417 5.70 24.26 18.79
N GLY A 418 6.10 23.16 18.15
CA GLY A 418 7.49 22.82 17.89
C GLY A 418 7.95 23.41 16.56
N ALA A 419 9.14 22.99 16.14
CA ALA A 419 9.69 23.47 14.87
C ALA A 419 8.92 22.96 13.66
N GLN A 420 8.93 23.78 12.61
CA GLN A 420 8.47 23.40 11.28
C GLN A 420 9.62 22.95 10.37
N THR A 421 9.31 22.13 9.38
CA THR A 421 10.24 21.74 8.31
C THR A 421 10.32 22.80 7.21
N GLY A 422 11.20 22.60 6.24
CA GLY A 422 11.19 23.37 5.00
C GLY A 422 9.88 23.23 4.22
N HIS A 423 9.64 24.12 3.29
CA HIS A 423 8.39 24.16 2.50
C HIS A 423 8.24 22.98 1.53
N GLY A 424 7.01 22.65 1.16
CA GLY A 424 6.67 21.56 0.23
C GLY A 424 6.48 20.20 0.90
N LEU A 425 6.41 20.16 2.23
CA LEU A 425 6.05 19.00 3.03
C LEU A 425 4.68 19.20 3.69
N ASN A 426 3.91 18.13 3.84
CA ASN A 426 2.53 18.13 4.29
C ASN A 426 2.34 17.07 5.39
N GLU A 427 1.23 16.31 5.39
CA GLU A 427 0.92 15.24 6.35
C GLU A 427 2.14 14.40 6.73
N CYS A 428 2.32 14.17 8.03
CA CYS A 428 3.54 13.53 8.51
C CYS A 428 3.28 12.66 9.74
N GLU A 429 4.20 11.74 9.99
CA GLU A 429 4.31 11.03 11.25
C GLU A 429 5.70 11.15 11.86
N ALA A 430 5.75 11.06 13.18
CA ALA A 430 6.98 11.14 13.97
C ALA A 430 7.38 9.76 14.49
N VAL A 431 8.68 9.52 14.58
CA VAL A 431 9.23 8.33 15.25
C VAL A 431 10.50 8.69 16.00
N GLU A 432 10.69 8.09 17.19
CA GLU A 432 11.92 8.22 17.98
C GLU A 432 12.97 7.26 17.44
N LEU A 433 14.18 7.78 17.21
CA LEU A 433 15.33 7.02 16.73
C LEU A 433 16.11 6.41 17.91
N GLU A 434 17.03 5.50 17.61
CA GLU A 434 17.78 4.74 18.60
C GLU A 434 18.58 5.62 19.57
N ASN A 435 19.07 6.74 19.09
CA ASN A 435 19.82 7.74 19.86
C ASN A 435 18.96 8.78 20.59
N GLY A 436 17.61 8.68 20.51
CA GLY A 436 16.68 9.64 21.11
C GLY A 436 16.36 10.86 20.24
N ASP A 437 16.91 10.95 19.01
CA ASP A 437 16.48 11.95 18.03
C ASP A 437 15.05 11.64 17.55
N VAL A 438 14.36 12.65 17.02
CA VAL A 438 13.03 12.50 16.45
C VAL A 438 13.10 12.64 14.93
N MET A 439 12.65 11.62 14.21
CA MET A 439 12.45 11.68 12.78
C MET A 439 11.02 12.12 12.48
N LEU A 440 10.86 13.08 11.57
CA LEU A 440 9.59 13.44 10.95
C LEU A 440 9.61 12.94 9.50
N ASN A 441 8.70 12.03 9.16
CA ASN A 441 8.52 11.47 7.83
C ASN A 441 7.28 12.07 7.20
N SER A 442 7.45 12.86 6.15
CA SER A 442 6.44 13.76 5.61
C SER A 442 6.05 13.41 4.18
N ARG A 443 4.76 13.54 3.90
CA ARG A 443 4.19 13.54 2.55
C ARG A 443 4.76 14.68 1.73
N ASN A 444 5.13 14.40 0.50
CA ASN A 444 5.59 15.40 -0.45
C ASN A 444 4.39 16.13 -1.09
N HIS A 445 4.34 17.45 -0.99
CA HIS A 445 3.25 18.23 -1.54
C HIS A 445 3.77 19.53 -2.18
N GLY A 446 4.26 19.48 -3.40
CA GLY A 446 4.69 20.70 -4.07
C GLY A 446 5.79 20.56 -5.09
N VAL A 447 6.40 19.37 -5.25
CA VAL A 447 7.39 19.11 -6.29
C VAL A 447 7.03 17.85 -7.07
N ASP A 448 7.55 17.70 -8.28
CA ASP A 448 7.23 16.57 -9.18
C ASP A 448 7.85 15.24 -8.74
N GLU A 449 8.63 15.23 -7.68
CA GLU A 449 9.21 14.01 -7.12
C GLU A 449 8.22 13.30 -6.21
N PHE A 450 8.11 11.98 -6.36
CA PHE A 450 7.21 11.12 -5.61
C PHE A 450 7.93 10.38 -4.48
N TYR A 451 8.66 11.10 -3.62
CA TYR A 451 9.42 10.54 -2.51
C TYR A 451 9.10 11.23 -1.20
N ARG A 452 9.12 10.47 -0.11
CA ARG A 452 8.93 11.00 1.25
C ARG A 452 10.02 12.01 1.61
N GLY A 453 9.64 13.06 2.32
CA GLY A 453 10.56 14.00 2.97
C GLY A 453 10.90 13.52 4.37
N VAL A 454 12.18 13.54 4.73
CA VAL A 454 12.68 13.13 6.06
C VAL A 454 13.46 14.27 6.68
N SER A 455 13.04 14.69 7.88
CA SER A 455 13.75 15.68 8.72
C SER A 455 14.08 15.07 10.08
N ILE A 456 15.18 15.46 10.70
CA ILE A 456 15.63 14.96 12.00
C ILE A 456 15.72 16.11 12.98
N SER A 457 15.18 15.91 14.18
CA SER A 457 15.36 16.79 15.34
C SER A 457 16.23 16.09 16.38
N LYS A 458 17.22 16.82 16.90
CA LYS A 458 18.13 16.36 17.97
C LYS A 458 17.77 16.93 19.35
N ASP A 459 16.72 17.70 19.42
CA ASP A 459 16.28 18.44 20.59
C ASP A 459 14.81 18.24 20.94
N GLY A 460 14.29 17.05 20.56
CA GLY A 460 12.91 16.64 20.86
C GLY A 460 11.86 17.46 20.11
N GLY A 461 12.18 17.95 18.90
CA GLY A 461 11.24 18.67 18.02
C GLY A 461 11.30 20.19 18.13
N GLN A 462 12.29 20.75 18.83
CA GLN A 462 12.45 22.22 18.93
C GLN A 462 13.13 22.82 17.69
N THR A 463 13.98 22.03 17.00
CA THR A 463 14.52 22.35 15.68
C THR A 463 14.48 21.10 14.79
N PHE A 464 14.41 21.30 13.47
CA PHE A 464 14.55 20.23 12.48
C PHE A 464 15.69 20.55 11.50
N SER A 465 16.41 19.51 11.08
CA SER A 465 17.32 19.60 9.95
C SER A 465 16.56 19.97 8.67
N SER A 466 17.28 20.50 7.67
CA SER A 466 16.75 20.52 6.30
C SER A 466 16.30 19.10 5.92
N PHE A 467 15.15 18.99 5.27
CA PHE A 467 14.67 17.67 4.85
C PHE A 467 15.49 17.11 3.69
N ARG A 468 15.60 15.79 3.65
CA ARG A 468 16.08 15.05 2.48
C ARG A 468 14.92 14.29 1.85
N ARG A 469 14.95 14.08 0.55
CA ARG A 469 14.07 13.10 -0.12
C ARG A 469 14.63 11.70 0.11
N ASP A 470 13.76 10.75 0.44
CA ASP A 470 14.16 9.36 0.56
C ASP A 470 13.80 8.59 -0.73
N PRO A 471 14.78 8.30 -1.60
CA PRO A 471 14.51 7.66 -2.89
C PRO A 471 14.04 6.21 -2.77
N LYS A 472 14.09 5.64 -1.56
CA LYS A 472 13.58 4.30 -1.25
C LYS A 472 12.10 4.31 -0.88
N LEU A 473 11.58 5.45 -0.44
CA LEU A 473 10.21 5.63 -0.01
C LEU A 473 9.40 6.38 -1.06
N LEU A 474 9.09 5.67 -2.16
CA LEU A 474 8.18 6.18 -3.18
C LEU A 474 6.77 6.35 -2.58
N GLU A 475 6.08 7.44 -2.93
CA GLU A 475 4.74 7.75 -2.43
C GLU A 475 3.87 8.47 -3.47
N PRO A 476 2.54 8.22 -3.50
CA PRO A 476 1.63 8.84 -4.45
C PRO A 476 1.02 10.16 -3.93
N ARG A 477 1.77 10.97 -3.21
CA ARG A 477 1.25 12.12 -2.46
C ARG A 477 0.11 11.70 -1.52
N CYS A 478 0.45 10.78 -0.61
CA CYS A 478 -0.45 10.17 0.36
C CYS A 478 0.18 10.17 1.75
N GLN A 479 -0.67 10.20 2.80
CA GLN A 479 -0.21 9.94 4.16
C GLN A 479 0.46 8.56 4.21
N ALA A 480 1.34 8.37 5.17
CA ALA A 480 2.06 7.12 5.45
C ALA A 480 2.35 7.03 6.94
N SER A 481 2.46 5.82 7.45
CA SER A 481 2.77 5.59 8.86
C SER A 481 4.18 5.07 9.08
N ILE A 482 4.82 5.54 10.15
CA ILE A 482 6.14 5.08 10.61
C ILE A 482 6.09 4.82 12.10
N ARG A 483 6.60 3.63 12.54
CA ARG A 483 6.58 3.22 13.95
C ARG A 483 7.87 2.54 14.36
N ARG A 484 8.29 2.77 15.62
CA ARG A 484 9.31 1.95 16.28
C ARG A 484 8.68 0.59 16.60
N TYR A 485 9.18 -0.47 15.96
CA TYR A 485 8.77 -1.84 16.23
C TYR A 485 9.47 -2.40 17.47
N ARG A 486 10.79 -2.23 17.55
CA ARG A 486 11.60 -2.58 18.71
C ARG A 486 12.86 -1.73 18.78
N TRP A 487 13.38 -1.61 19.96
CA TRP A 487 14.68 -1.02 20.22
C TRP A 487 15.80 -2.03 20.00
N ALA A 488 17.01 -1.56 19.72
CA ALA A 488 18.17 -2.41 19.66
C ALA A 488 18.49 -2.99 21.05
N ASP A 489 18.93 -4.23 21.07
CA ASP A 489 19.50 -4.90 22.23
C ASP A 489 20.86 -5.54 21.88
N ASN A 490 21.46 -6.31 22.81
CA ASN A 490 22.77 -6.92 22.60
C ASN A 490 22.79 -7.99 21.50
N HIS A 491 21.63 -8.43 21.00
CA HIS A 491 21.48 -9.54 20.07
C HIS A 491 20.87 -9.13 18.74
N GLN A 492 20.09 -8.05 18.73
CA GLN A 492 19.28 -7.68 17.57
C GLN A 492 19.28 -6.17 17.35
N PRO A 493 19.35 -5.70 16.09
CA PRO A 493 19.22 -4.29 15.76
C PRO A 493 17.81 -3.76 16.10
N GLY A 494 17.71 -2.48 16.35
CA GLY A 494 16.44 -1.78 16.40
C GLY A 494 15.70 -1.88 15.06
N VAL A 495 14.38 -1.81 15.08
CA VAL A 495 13.56 -1.91 13.86
C VAL A 495 12.58 -0.77 13.80
N LEU A 496 12.56 -0.05 12.67
CA LEU A 496 11.49 0.82 12.25
C LEU A 496 10.62 0.11 11.21
N LEU A 497 9.30 0.29 11.32
CA LEU A 497 8.34 -0.13 10.31
C LEU A 497 7.77 1.09 9.60
N PHE A 498 7.50 0.97 8.30
CA PHE A 498 6.92 2.00 7.47
C PHE A 498 5.86 1.42 6.54
N SER A 499 4.64 1.98 6.52
CA SER A 499 3.56 1.57 5.62
C SER A 499 3.07 2.71 4.75
N ASN A 500 2.91 2.42 3.47
CA ASN A 500 2.32 3.36 2.50
C ASN A 500 1.89 2.66 1.21
N PRO A 501 1.02 3.29 0.38
CA PRO A 501 0.93 2.94 -1.04
C PRO A 501 2.28 3.13 -1.71
N ALA A 502 2.84 2.07 -2.30
CA ALA A 502 4.25 2.02 -2.70
C ALA A 502 4.51 2.35 -4.17
N ARG A 503 3.55 2.99 -4.83
CA ARG A 503 3.61 3.39 -6.23
C ARG A 503 3.27 4.87 -6.40
N LYS A 504 3.32 5.40 -7.62
CA LYS A 504 2.84 6.75 -7.94
C LYS A 504 1.31 6.89 -7.88
N TRP A 505 0.61 5.78 -7.77
CA TRP A 505 -0.84 5.71 -7.59
C TRP A 505 -1.16 5.24 -6.18
N ARG A 506 -2.33 5.60 -5.66
CA ARG A 506 -2.83 5.12 -4.36
C ARG A 506 -3.26 3.66 -4.47
N ASP A 507 -2.27 2.79 -4.63
CA ASP A 507 -2.39 1.34 -4.69
C ASP A 507 -1.15 0.66 -4.09
N PHE A 508 -1.23 -0.64 -3.91
CA PHE A 508 -0.11 -1.47 -3.52
C PHE A 508 0.46 -1.10 -2.14
N LEU A 509 -0.35 -1.30 -1.09
CA LEU A 509 0.07 -1.08 0.30
C LEU A 509 1.19 -2.04 0.67
N MET A 510 2.29 -1.47 1.12
CA MET A 510 3.45 -2.22 1.59
C MET A 510 3.81 -1.86 3.01
N LEU A 511 4.33 -2.84 3.74
CA LEU A 511 5.04 -2.66 5.00
C LEU A 511 6.53 -2.89 4.76
N ARG A 512 7.38 -1.93 5.13
CA ARG A 512 8.83 -2.02 5.03
C ARG A 512 9.47 -1.99 6.41
N ALA A 513 10.65 -2.60 6.53
CA ALA A 513 11.46 -2.53 7.74
C ALA A 513 12.83 -1.91 7.47
N SER A 514 13.28 -1.11 8.43
CA SER A 514 14.63 -0.56 8.51
C SER A 514 15.29 -1.00 9.80
N TYR A 515 16.57 -1.36 9.71
CA TYR A 515 17.40 -1.82 10.83
C TYR A 515 18.49 -0.80 11.21
N ASP A 516 18.45 0.38 10.58
CA ASP A 516 19.47 1.44 10.69
C ASP A 516 18.86 2.84 10.84
N ASP A 517 17.72 2.91 11.54
CA ASP A 517 16.99 4.15 11.79
C ASP A 517 16.57 4.88 10.50
N GLY A 518 16.03 4.13 9.52
CA GLY A 518 15.46 4.69 8.30
C GLY A 518 16.48 5.18 7.27
N LYS A 519 17.74 4.74 7.34
CA LYS A 519 18.74 5.00 6.29
C LYS A 519 18.56 4.06 5.11
N THR A 520 18.24 2.79 5.40
CA THR A 520 17.91 1.77 4.40
C THR A 520 16.62 1.03 4.77
N TRP A 521 15.99 0.42 3.77
CA TRP A 521 14.73 -0.32 3.89
C TRP A 521 14.87 -1.67 3.18
N PRO A 522 15.68 -2.61 3.70
CA PRO A 522 16.02 -3.84 3.00
C PRO A 522 14.85 -4.82 2.87
N ASP A 523 13.94 -4.83 3.83
CA ASP A 523 12.82 -5.78 3.86
C ASP A 523 11.48 -5.11 3.57
N ALA A 524 10.63 -5.83 2.84
CA ALA A 524 9.29 -5.38 2.52
C ALA A 524 8.30 -6.54 2.39
N ARG A 525 7.03 -6.27 2.72
CA ARG A 525 5.90 -7.21 2.55
C ARG A 525 4.72 -6.49 1.92
N VAL A 526 4.05 -7.15 0.99
CA VAL A 526 2.77 -6.67 0.44
C VAL A 526 1.66 -6.93 1.46
N ILE A 527 0.94 -5.89 1.81
CA ILE A 527 -0.23 -5.98 2.70
C ILE A 527 -1.50 -6.05 1.87
N TYR A 528 -1.61 -5.18 0.87
CA TYR A 528 -2.77 -5.13 0.00
C TYR A 528 -2.36 -4.68 -1.41
N PRO A 529 -2.54 -5.52 -2.44
CA PRO A 529 -1.95 -5.28 -3.76
C PRO A 529 -2.81 -4.41 -4.68
N TYR A 530 -3.94 -3.85 -4.20
CA TYR A 530 -4.87 -3.06 -5.02
C TYR A 530 -5.04 -1.64 -4.46
N THR A 531 -6.12 -0.92 -4.86
CA THR A 531 -6.33 0.47 -4.46
C THR A 531 -6.39 0.62 -2.95
N THR A 532 -5.51 1.41 -2.41
CA THR A 532 -5.35 1.73 -1.00
C THR A 532 -4.94 3.18 -0.86
N ALA A 533 -5.10 3.76 0.32
CA ALA A 533 -4.69 5.13 0.56
C ALA A 533 -3.99 5.26 1.92
N TYR A 534 -4.62 5.91 2.89
CA TYR A 534 -4.03 6.16 4.20
C TYR A 534 -3.92 4.87 5.01
N SER A 535 -2.88 4.78 5.82
CA SER A 535 -2.65 3.64 6.72
C SER A 535 -2.00 4.08 8.03
N ASP A 536 -2.26 3.35 9.11
CA ASP A 536 -1.58 3.54 10.39
C ASP A 536 -1.17 2.21 11.01
N ILE A 537 0.01 2.20 11.66
CA ILE A 537 0.66 1.02 12.23
C ILE A 537 0.53 1.06 13.76
N VAL A 538 0.18 -0.08 14.35
CA VAL A 538 0.34 -0.34 15.78
C VAL A 538 1.22 -1.57 16.00
N VAL A 539 2.01 -1.54 17.05
CA VAL A 539 2.80 -2.70 17.52
C VAL A 539 2.17 -3.20 18.82
N PHE A 540 1.80 -4.47 18.82
CA PHE A 540 1.23 -5.12 20.00
C PHE A 540 2.31 -5.47 21.03
N PRO A 541 1.97 -5.59 22.31
CA PRO A 541 2.93 -6.02 23.32
C PRO A 541 3.56 -7.41 23.06
N ASP A 542 2.85 -8.28 22.34
CA ASP A 542 3.32 -9.62 21.95
C ASP A 542 4.16 -9.62 20.65
N GLY A 543 4.45 -8.45 20.10
CA GLY A 543 5.22 -8.26 18.88
C GLY A 543 4.44 -8.41 17.57
N ARG A 544 3.15 -8.75 17.59
CA ARG A 544 2.31 -8.68 16.39
C ARG A 544 2.21 -7.24 15.88
N ILE A 545 1.87 -7.09 14.62
CA ILE A 545 1.77 -5.80 13.95
C ILE A 545 0.34 -5.65 13.42
N GLY A 546 -0.34 -4.57 13.80
CA GLY A 546 -1.62 -4.16 13.24
C GLY A 546 -1.42 -3.04 12.23
N ILE A 547 -2.11 -3.12 11.09
CA ILE A 547 -2.13 -2.08 10.07
C ILE A 547 -3.59 -1.79 9.73
N LEU A 548 -4.05 -0.60 10.09
CA LEU A 548 -5.37 -0.09 9.72
C LEU A 548 -5.23 0.73 8.43
N PHE A 549 -6.04 0.44 7.40
CA PHE A 549 -5.84 1.09 6.11
C PHE A 549 -7.13 1.24 5.30
N GLU A 550 -7.17 2.31 4.51
CA GLU A 550 -8.22 2.53 3.51
C GLU A 550 -8.01 1.62 2.30
N ARG A 551 -9.09 1.02 1.79
CA ARG A 551 -9.05 0.19 0.59
C ARG A 551 -10.25 0.39 -0.34
N ASP A 552 -10.10 -0.15 -1.56
CA ASP A 552 -11.14 -0.22 -2.58
C ASP A 552 -11.80 1.14 -2.86
N ASN A 553 -10.98 2.19 -3.07
CA ASN A 553 -11.41 3.58 -3.24
C ASN A 553 -12.29 4.09 -2.08
N HIS A 554 -11.82 3.90 -0.86
CA HIS A 554 -12.46 4.35 0.38
C HIS A 554 -13.81 3.67 0.67
N THR A 555 -14.08 2.49 0.10
CA THR A 555 -15.29 1.73 0.47
C THR A 555 -15.16 1.06 1.81
N LYS A 556 -13.92 0.83 2.27
CA LYS A 556 -13.62 0.17 3.54
C LYS A 556 -12.38 0.74 4.21
N ILE A 557 -12.37 0.63 5.54
CA ILE A 557 -11.16 0.68 6.35
C ILE A 557 -11.01 -0.71 6.99
N ASP A 558 -9.93 -1.40 6.63
CA ASP A 558 -9.63 -2.75 7.10
C ASP A 558 -8.44 -2.76 8.05
N LEU A 559 -8.41 -3.72 8.94
CA LEU A 559 -7.28 -4.06 9.78
C LEU A 559 -6.65 -5.36 9.29
N ALA A 560 -5.35 -5.31 8.97
CA ALA A 560 -4.50 -6.48 8.81
C ALA A 560 -3.73 -6.72 10.11
N ILE A 561 -3.65 -7.97 10.57
CA ILE A 561 -2.80 -8.35 11.71
C ILE A 561 -1.75 -9.35 11.21
N LEU A 562 -0.49 -8.97 11.35
CA LEU A 562 0.66 -9.80 10.99
C LEU A 562 1.28 -10.40 12.24
N PRO A 563 1.95 -11.55 12.12
CA PRO A 563 2.80 -12.07 13.17
C PRO A 563 3.95 -11.12 13.48
N SER A 564 4.74 -11.42 14.49
CA SER A 564 5.96 -10.67 14.82
C SER A 564 6.87 -10.55 13.59
N TRP A 565 7.50 -9.38 13.46
CA TRP A 565 8.44 -9.14 12.36
C TRP A 565 9.72 -9.95 12.58
N SER A 566 10.05 -10.75 11.61
CA SER A 566 11.36 -11.36 11.46
C SER A 566 11.98 -10.93 10.12
N PRO A 567 13.27 -10.62 10.06
CA PRO A 567 13.97 -10.38 8.81
C PRO A 567 13.74 -11.53 7.84
N VAL A 568 13.64 -11.23 6.54
CA VAL A 568 13.71 -12.27 5.51
C VAL A 568 15.13 -12.79 5.50
N SER A 569 15.34 -14.06 5.84
CA SER A 569 16.69 -14.64 5.82
C SER A 569 17.19 -14.68 4.37
N GLU A 570 18.48 -14.39 4.15
CA GLU A 570 19.10 -14.51 2.80
C GLU A 570 19.15 -15.98 2.31
N SER A 571 18.77 -16.91 3.17
CA SER A 571 18.79 -18.37 2.90
C SER A 571 17.41 -18.95 2.57
N ASP A 572 16.37 -18.16 2.58
CA ASP A 572 14.99 -18.60 2.28
C ASP A 572 14.51 -18.11 0.90
#